data_a40fe4df0af7e4040a1ae9f0e9b432fc
#
_entry.id   a40fe4df0af7e4040a1ae9f0e9b432fc
#
_cell.length_a   1.000
_cell.length_b   1.000
_cell.length_c   1.000
_cell.angle_alpha   90.00
_cell.angle_beta   90.00
_cell.angle_gamma   90.00
#
_symmetry.space_group_name_H-M   'P 1'
#
loop_
_entity.id
_entity.type
_entity.pdbx_description
1 polymer ?
#
loop_
_entity_poly.entity_id
_entity_poly.type
_entity_poly.pdbx_seq_one_letter_code
_entity_poly.pdbx_strand_id
1 'polypeptide(L)'
;VYELVTPARDTIETKTVATGKVEPRDEVLIKPQMSGIISELLKEAGQMVKEGEIIARIKVIPEMVQLNSAESRVRVAKISLEQISATFKRDEELHKQGVISKEDYETSLANYKKAQEEAENAQDALEIIREGISKRSAASSTTQVRSTITGMILDVPIKVGNSVIQSNTFNDGTTIATVADMNNMIFKGKVDETEVGRIHEGMPIKLTVGAMESRTFDAELEYVAPKGVEENGAVLFEVKAAVHMPGDAFIRAGYSANAEIVLKRAENVLSVPESCVEFSGDSTFVQVVKAEKPEQQFEKRAVKVGLSDGIKIEIKEGLA
;
A
#
# COMPACT_ATOMS: atom_id res chain seq x y z
N VAL A 1 -1.64 -54.33 27.14
CA VAL A 1 -1.29 -53.23 28.08
C VAL A 1 -1.59 -51.94 27.30
N TYR A 2 -2.53 -51.18 27.87
CA TYR A 2 -2.90 -49.86 27.30
C TYR A 2 -2.06 -48.80 28.00
N GLU A 3 -1.72 -47.75 27.23
CA GLU A 3 -1.09 -46.55 27.75
C GLU A 3 -2.16 -45.69 28.46
N LEU A 4 -1.84 -45.29 29.71
CA LEU A 4 -2.76 -44.52 30.53
C LEU A 4 -2.46 -43.02 30.35
N VAL A 5 -3.49 -42.24 30.08
CA VAL A 5 -3.41 -40.80 29.95
C VAL A 5 -4.18 -40.14 31.10
N THR A 6 -3.59 -39.17 31.74
CA THR A 6 -4.24 -38.35 32.75
C THR A 6 -4.94 -37.16 32.10
N PRO A 7 -6.20 -36.92 32.36
CA PRO A 7 -6.87 -35.70 31.91
C PRO A 7 -6.13 -34.46 32.43
N ALA A 8 -5.95 -33.48 31.57
CA ALA A 8 -5.31 -32.23 31.92
C ALA A 8 -6.20 -31.05 31.55
N ARG A 9 -6.03 -29.93 32.27
CA ARG A 9 -6.67 -28.68 31.86
C ARG A 9 -5.82 -27.99 30.82
N ASP A 10 -6.45 -27.70 29.68
CA ASP A 10 -5.77 -27.13 28.52
C ASP A 10 -6.69 -26.15 27.78
N THR A 11 -6.14 -25.44 26.83
CA THR A 11 -6.91 -24.61 25.91
C THR A 11 -7.06 -25.35 24.60
N ILE A 12 -8.30 -25.51 24.13
CA ILE A 12 -8.61 -26.17 22.85
C ILE A 12 -9.13 -25.12 21.89
N GLU A 13 -8.56 -25.08 20.69
CA GLU A 13 -8.95 -24.15 19.64
C GLU A 13 -9.25 -24.89 18.34
N THR A 14 -10.40 -24.59 17.74
CA THR A 14 -10.70 -25.03 16.38
C THR A 14 -10.26 -23.92 15.43
N LYS A 15 -9.48 -24.26 14.44
CA LYS A 15 -8.87 -23.30 13.51
C LYS A 15 -9.15 -23.68 12.07
N THR A 16 -9.18 -22.67 11.20
CA THR A 16 -9.03 -22.85 9.75
C THR A 16 -7.79 -22.12 9.26
N VAL A 17 -7.23 -22.56 8.14
CA VAL A 17 -5.98 -22.01 7.60
C VAL A 17 -6.28 -21.27 6.31
N ALA A 18 -5.84 -20.03 6.24
CA ALA A 18 -5.75 -19.26 5.01
C ALA A 18 -4.29 -19.15 4.58
N THR A 19 -4.02 -19.39 3.31
CA THR A 19 -2.70 -19.16 2.73
C THR A 19 -2.66 -17.85 1.95
N GLY A 20 -1.57 -17.13 2.04
CA GLY A 20 -1.46 -15.84 1.37
C GLY A 20 -0.08 -15.20 1.51
N LYS A 21 -0.08 -13.87 1.50
CA LYS A 21 1.13 -13.05 1.59
C LYS A 21 0.93 -11.90 2.57
N VAL A 22 2.03 -11.43 3.12
CA VAL A 22 2.06 -10.19 3.90
C VAL A 22 2.52 -9.07 2.99
N GLU A 23 1.73 -8.02 2.93
CA GLU A 23 1.95 -6.85 2.06
C GLU A 23 1.72 -5.56 2.86
N PRO A 24 2.32 -4.43 2.49
CA PRO A 24 1.91 -3.14 3.04
C PRO A 24 0.43 -2.88 2.73
N ARG A 25 -0.26 -2.21 3.65
CA ARG A 25 -1.67 -1.85 3.45
C ARG A 25 -1.87 -0.99 2.20
N ASP A 26 -1.00 0.00 2.04
CA ASP A 26 -1.04 0.95 0.94
C ASP A 26 0.33 0.99 0.25
N GLU A 27 0.33 0.68 -1.03
CA GLU A 27 1.46 0.87 -1.92
C GLU A 27 1.14 2.01 -2.88
N VAL A 28 1.98 3.02 -2.91
CA VAL A 28 1.80 4.18 -3.78
C VAL A 28 2.82 4.13 -4.92
N LEU A 29 2.30 4.10 -6.14
CA LEU A 29 3.11 4.18 -7.35
C LEU A 29 3.43 5.64 -7.63
N ILE A 30 4.69 6.01 -7.50
CA ILE A 30 5.17 7.35 -7.82
C ILE A 30 5.36 7.45 -9.33
N LYS A 31 4.63 8.36 -9.94
CA LYS A 31 4.62 8.58 -11.39
C LYS A 31 5.09 9.99 -11.72
N PRO A 32 5.67 10.23 -12.91
CA PRO A 32 6.12 11.55 -13.32
C PRO A 32 4.93 12.45 -13.66
N GLN A 33 5.06 13.74 -13.38
CA GLN A 33 4.10 14.76 -13.80
C GLN A 33 4.34 15.24 -15.23
N MET A 34 5.42 14.80 -15.87
CA MET A 34 5.88 15.24 -17.17
C MET A 34 6.64 14.11 -17.86
N SER A 35 6.49 13.99 -19.16
CA SER A 35 7.25 13.03 -19.98
C SER A 35 8.67 13.53 -20.25
N GLY A 36 9.62 12.61 -20.30
CA GLY A 36 11.02 12.95 -20.57
C GLY A 36 11.97 11.78 -20.38
N ILE A 37 13.22 12.07 -20.12
CA ILE A 37 14.28 11.08 -19.84
C ILE A 37 14.76 11.25 -18.40
N ILE A 38 14.93 10.14 -17.68
CA ILE A 38 15.53 10.16 -16.35
C ILE A 38 16.98 10.64 -16.44
N SER A 39 17.25 11.80 -15.86
CA SER A 39 18.60 12.37 -15.81
C SER A 39 19.37 11.93 -14.57
N GLU A 40 18.68 11.71 -13.46
CA GLU A 40 19.29 11.32 -12.18
C GLU A 40 18.31 10.53 -11.33
N LEU A 41 18.81 9.49 -10.65
CA LEU A 41 18.13 8.76 -9.59
C LEU A 41 18.82 9.08 -8.27
N LEU A 42 18.08 9.64 -7.32
CA LEU A 42 18.59 10.09 -6.03
C LEU A 42 18.30 9.09 -4.91
N LYS A 43 17.41 8.14 -5.16
CA LYS A 43 16.97 7.12 -4.20
C LYS A 43 16.93 5.74 -4.86
N GLU A 44 17.22 4.74 -4.04
CA GLU A 44 17.22 3.33 -4.42
C GLU A 44 16.20 2.53 -3.61
N ALA A 45 15.87 1.32 -4.08
CA ALA A 45 15.02 0.39 -3.36
C ALA A 45 15.63 0.05 -1.98
N GLY A 46 14.79 -0.03 -0.97
CA GLY A 46 15.17 -0.26 0.43
C GLY A 46 15.47 1.01 1.24
N GLN A 47 15.55 2.17 0.61
CA GLN A 47 15.78 3.44 1.32
C GLN A 47 14.46 4.05 1.81
N MET A 48 14.54 4.75 2.95
CA MET A 48 13.42 5.55 3.46
C MET A 48 13.33 6.88 2.72
N VAL A 49 12.11 7.32 2.48
CA VAL A 49 11.79 8.60 1.84
C VAL A 49 10.69 9.31 2.61
N LYS A 50 10.79 10.61 2.73
CA LYS A 50 9.74 11.48 3.31
C LYS A 50 8.84 12.03 2.22
N GLU A 51 7.61 12.36 2.59
CA GLU A 51 6.72 13.12 1.72
C GLU A 51 7.39 14.41 1.22
N GLY A 52 7.31 14.68 -0.08
CA GLY A 52 7.96 15.80 -0.75
C GLY A 52 9.45 15.61 -1.09
N GLU A 53 10.10 14.54 -0.62
CA GLU A 53 11.50 14.26 -0.93
C GLU A 53 11.68 13.80 -2.38
N ILE A 54 12.76 14.27 -3.02
CA ILE A 54 13.02 13.99 -4.44
C ILE A 54 13.57 12.57 -4.61
N ILE A 55 12.94 11.78 -5.47
CA ILE A 55 13.36 10.42 -5.82
C ILE A 55 14.18 10.42 -7.12
N ALA A 56 13.73 11.18 -8.12
CA ALA A 56 14.36 11.23 -9.43
C ALA A 56 14.23 12.61 -10.07
N ARG A 57 15.09 12.88 -11.04
CA ARG A 57 15.00 14.05 -11.90
C ARG A 57 14.77 13.64 -13.35
N ILE A 58 13.94 14.41 -14.03
CA ILE A 58 13.59 14.20 -15.43
C ILE A 58 14.15 15.37 -16.25
N LYS A 59 14.76 15.05 -17.37
CA LYS A 59 15.07 16.02 -18.42
C LYS A 59 13.95 15.98 -19.45
N VAL A 60 13.30 17.11 -19.64
CA VAL A 60 12.20 17.23 -20.61
C VAL A 60 12.73 17.11 -22.03
N ILE A 61 11.98 16.41 -22.87
CA ILE A 61 12.17 16.40 -24.33
C ILE A 61 11.02 17.21 -24.91
N PRO A 62 11.23 18.48 -25.28
CA PRO A 62 10.15 19.30 -25.79
C PRO A 62 9.70 18.82 -27.16
N GLU A 63 8.39 18.86 -27.39
CA GLU A 63 7.83 18.65 -28.71
C GLU A 63 8.20 19.82 -29.62
N MET A 64 8.83 19.55 -30.76
CA MET A 64 9.40 20.58 -31.65
C MET A 64 8.37 21.57 -32.16
N VAL A 65 7.12 21.14 -32.41
CA VAL A 65 6.05 22.01 -32.86
C VAL A 65 5.66 23.03 -31.78
N GLN A 66 5.53 22.55 -30.53
CA GLN A 66 5.19 23.41 -29.39
C GLN A 66 6.35 24.36 -29.07
N LEU A 67 7.59 23.88 -29.12
CA LEU A 67 8.80 24.71 -28.93
C LEU A 67 8.88 25.84 -29.94
N ASN A 68 8.75 25.54 -31.24
CA ASN A 68 8.78 26.54 -32.31
C ASN A 68 7.63 27.55 -32.17
N SER A 69 6.44 27.12 -31.79
CA SER A 69 5.29 28.00 -31.53
C SER A 69 5.58 28.98 -30.37
N ALA A 70 6.10 28.47 -29.26
CA ALA A 70 6.45 29.29 -28.09
C ALA A 70 7.58 30.29 -28.41
N GLU A 71 8.61 29.87 -29.13
CA GLU A 71 9.68 30.77 -29.59
C GLU A 71 9.13 31.88 -30.49
N SER A 72 8.20 31.56 -31.38
CA SER A 72 7.53 32.56 -32.22
C SER A 72 6.75 33.57 -31.39
N ARG A 73 5.99 33.13 -30.39
CA ARG A 73 5.24 34.02 -29.46
C ARG A 73 6.19 34.98 -28.72
N VAL A 74 7.31 34.47 -28.21
CA VAL A 74 8.34 35.32 -27.56
C VAL A 74 8.88 36.40 -28.51
N ARG A 75 9.20 36.02 -29.75
CA ARG A 75 9.68 37.01 -30.75
C ARG A 75 8.62 38.09 -31.01
N VAL A 76 7.36 37.71 -31.22
CA VAL A 76 6.26 38.68 -31.47
C VAL A 76 6.04 39.57 -30.25
N ALA A 77 6.01 39.03 -29.03
CA ALA A 77 5.84 39.82 -27.83
C ALA A 77 7.00 40.81 -27.58
N LYS A 78 8.25 40.39 -27.85
CA LYS A 78 9.41 41.27 -27.75
C LYS A 78 9.38 42.42 -28.76
N ILE A 79 8.98 42.17 -30.00
CA ILE A 79 8.82 43.21 -31.03
C ILE A 79 7.75 44.21 -30.62
N SER A 80 6.59 43.71 -30.10
CA SER A 80 5.51 44.55 -29.59
C SER A 80 5.96 45.41 -28.42
N LEU A 81 6.69 44.82 -27.45
CA LEU A 81 7.25 45.56 -26.31
C LEU A 81 8.25 46.64 -26.74
N GLU A 82 9.13 46.36 -27.69
CA GLU A 82 10.08 47.34 -28.20
C GLU A 82 9.36 48.53 -28.83
N GLN A 83 8.35 48.30 -29.68
CA GLN A 83 7.55 49.33 -30.30
C GLN A 83 6.78 50.18 -29.26
N ILE A 84 6.09 49.54 -28.32
CA ILE A 84 5.33 50.24 -27.27
C ILE A 84 6.26 50.98 -26.32
N SER A 85 7.43 50.42 -25.98
CA SER A 85 8.46 51.07 -25.16
C SER A 85 8.98 52.36 -25.81
N ALA A 86 9.24 52.34 -27.14
CA ALA A 86 9.65 53.52 -27.88
C ALA A 86 8.57 54.62 -27.86
N THR A 87 7.30 54.22 -27.99
CA THR A 87 6.14 55.13 -27.90
C THR A 87 6.01 55.72 -26.50
N PHE A 88 6.06 54.86 -25.45
CA PHE A 88 5.99 55.29 -24.06
C PHE A 88 7.12 56.28 -23.68
N LYS A 89 8.37 56.03 -24.08
CA LYS A 89 9.50 56.95 -23.85
C LYS A 89 9.27 58.32 -24.46
N ARG A 90 8.71 58.36 -25.67
CA ARG A 90 8.36 59.63 -26.35
C ARG A 90 7.23 60.36 -25.60
N ASP A 91 6.18 59.64 -25.21
CA ASP A 91 5.06 60.21 -24.48
C ASP A 91 5.46 60.70 -23.10
N GLU A 92 6.38 60.02 -22.43
CA GLU A 92 6.98 60.45 -21.13
C GLU A 92 7.70 61.81 -21.29
N GLU A 93 8.51 61.99 -22.35
CA GLU A 93 9.20 63.25 -22.64
C GLU A 93 8.19 64.36 -23.00
N LEU A 94 7.17 64.10 -23.78
CA LEU A 94 6.13 65.05 -24.13
C LEU A 94 5.31 65.46 -22.90
N HIS A 95 5.05 64.54 -21.97
CA HIS A 95 4.35 64.83 -20.73
C HIS A 95 5.19 65.75 -19.80
N LYS A 96 6.51 65.47 -19.67
CA LYS A 96 7.44 66.36 -18.94
C LYS A 96 7.51 67.74 -19.48
N GLN A 97 7.30 67.92 -20.80
CA GLN A 97 7.22 69.19 -21.47
C GLN A 97 5.82 69.87 -21.43
N GLY A 98 4.84 69.20 -20.86
CA GLY A 98 3.47 69.70 -20.77
C GLY A 98 2.66 69.64 -22.09
N VAL A 99 3.13 68.81 -23.05
CA VAL A 99 2.57 68.74 -24.40
C VAL A 99 1.35 67.78 -24.45
N ILE A 100 1.37 66.71 -23.70
CA ILE A 100 0.29 65.72 -23.60
C ILE A 100 -0.41 65.80 -22.23
N SER A 101 -1.65 65.32 -22.19
CA SER A 101 -2.46 65.24 -20.99
C SER A 101 -1.94 64.15 -20.05
N LYS A 102 -2.29 64.26 -18.76
CA LYS A 102 -2.02 63.20 -17.76
C LYS A 102 -2.68 61.91 -18.13
N GLU A 103 -3.91 61.94 -18.69
CA GLU A 103 -4.69 60.76 -19.11
C GLU A 103 -3.99 60.03 -20.27
N ASP A 104 -3.46 60.76 -21.23
CA ASP A 104 -2.71 60.17 -22.36
C ASP A 104 -1.43 59.48 -21.88
N TYR A 105 -0.71 60.13 -20.93
CA TYR A 105 0.47 59.53 -20.30
C TYR A 105 0.15 58.26 -19.52
N GLU A 106 -0.91 58.28 -18.69
CA GLU A 106 -1.35 57.12 -17.92
C GLU A 106 -1.76 55.95 -18.83
N THR A 107 -2.42 56.25 -19.95
CA THR A 107 -2.79 55.24 -20.95
C THR A 107 -1.55 54.65 -21.62
N SER A 108 -0.56 55.46 -21.99
CA SER A 108 0.70 55.02 -22.56
C SER A 108 1.48 54.16 -21.59
N LEU A 109 1.53 54.52 -20.31
CA LEU A 109 2.16 53.73 -19.24
C LEU A 109 1.46 52.39 -19.03
N ALA A 110 0.13 52.38 -19.02
CA ALA A 110 -0.64 51.14 -18.90
C ALA A 110 -0.38 50.17 -20.07
N ASN A 111 -0.35 50.69 -21.30
CA ASN A 111 0.00 49.89 -22.47
C ASN A 111 1.43 49.33 -22.41
N TYR A 112 2.39 50.12 -21.97
CA TYR A 112 3.78 49.67 -21.77
C TYR A 112 3.86 48.53 -20.75
N LYS A 113 3.23 48.68 -19.58
CA LYS A 113 3.20 47.65 -18.55
C LYS A 113 2.51 46.35 -19.04
N LYS A 114 1.43 46.49 -19.81
CA LYS A 114 0.76 45.34 -20.41
C LYS A 114 1.65 44.60 -21.38
N ALA A 115 2.36 45.33 -22.27
CA ALA A 115 3.28 44.71 -23.20
C ALA A 115 4.49 44.02 -22.51
N GLN A 116 4.94 44.60 -21.39
CA GLN A 116 5.99 44.02 -20.57
C GLN A 116 5.54 42.68 -19.97
N GLU A 117 4.38 42.66 -19.33
CA GLU A 117 3.80 41.40 -18.78
C GLU A 117 3.55 40.35 -19.86
N GLU A 118 3.11 40.75 -21.06
CA GLU A 118 2.89 39.81 -22.17
C GLU A 118 4.21 39.18 -22.65
N ALA A 119 5.31 39.98 -22.73
CA ALA A 119 6.62 39.47 -23.09
C ALA A 119 7.19 38.53 -22.00
N GLU A 120 7.00 38.85 -20.73
CA GLU A 120 7.44 38.00 -19.63
C GLU A 120 6.63 36.69 -19.60
N ASN A 121 5.32 36.75 -19.77
CA ASN A 121 4.47 35.54 -19.84
C ASN A 121 4.82 34.62 -21.02
N ALA A 122 5.13 35.21 -22.18
CA ALA A 122 5.58 34.43 -23.34
C ALA A 122 6.94 33.76 -23.05
N GLN A 123 7.86 34.46 -22.38
CA GLN A 123 9.16 33.93 -22.01
C GLN A 123 9.05 32.81 -20.99
N ASP A 124 8.19 32.96 -19.96
CA ASP A 124 7.93 31.93 -18.95
C ASP A 124 7.33 30.67 -19.61
N ALA A 125 6.38 30.85 -20.53
CA ALA A 125 5.79 29.74 -21.29
C ALA A 125 6.82 28.97 -22.12
N LEU A 126 7.77 29.67 -22.74
CA LEU A 126 8.87 29.04 -23.49
C LEU A 126 9.81 28.25 -22.54
N GLU A 127 10.14 28.80 -21.38
CA GLU A 127 11.00 28.11 -20.39
C GLU A 127 10.32 26.84 -19.87
N ILE A 128 8.99 26.87 -19.59
CA ILE A 128 8.22 25.69 -19.17
C ILE A 128 8.27 24.59 -20.26
N ILE A 129 8.10 24.95 -21.53
CA ILE A 129 8.15 23.98 -22.63
C ILE A 129 9.55 23.41 -22.81
N ARG A 130 10.60 24.23 -22.69
CA ARG A 130 11.99 23.84 -22.91
C ARG A 130 12.59 23.06 -21.74
N GLU A 131 12.34 23.50 -20.50
CA GLU A 131 13.03 23.04 -19.30
C GLU A 131 12.09 22.42 -18.26
N GLY A 132 10.77 22.51 -18.45
CA GLY A 132 9.76 22.05 -17.49
C GLY A 132 9.60 22.96 -16.27
N ILE A 133 10.32 24.09 -16.22
CA ILE A 133 10.35 25.01 -15.08
C ILE A 133 10.35 26.43 -15.60
N SER A 134 9.60 27.36 -14.99
CA SER A 134 9.86 28.79 -15.14
C SER A 134 10.67 29.29 -13.93
N LYS A 135 11.43 30.37 -14.13
CA LYS A 135 12.19 31.04 -13.05
C LYS A 135 11.31 31.51 -11.90
N ARG A 136 10.03 31.82 -12.19
CA ARG A 136 9.02 32.24 -11.19
C ARG A 136 8.50 31.07 -10.36
N SER A 137 8.56 29.83 -10.86
CA SER A 137 7.99 28.63 -10.24
C SER A 137 9.04 27.57 -9.89
N ALA A 138 10.29 27.96 -9.68
CA ALA A 138 11.40 27.03 -9.39
C ALA A 138 11.14 26.09 -8.18
N ALA A 139 10.30 26.51 -7.23
CA ALA A 139 9.89 25.69 -6.09
C ALA A 139 8.91 24.57 -6.48
N SER A 140 8.18 24.69 -7.57
CA SER A 140 7.17 23.75 -8.07
C SER A 140 7.61 23.04 -9.34
N SER A 141 8.88 22.63 -9.38
CA SER A 141 9.45 22.00 -10.57
C SER A 141 8.81 20.65 -10.87
N THR A 142 8.12 20.55 -12.01
CA THR A 142 7.55 19.30 -12.54
C THR A 142 8.59 18.31 -13.03
N THR A 143 9.86 18.75 -13.18
CA THR A 143 11.00 17.89 -13.56
C THR A 143 11.54 17.07 -12.39
N GLN A 144 11.13 17.38 -11.15
CA GLN A 144 11.51 16.64 -9.95
C GLN A 144 10.39 15.69 -9.56
N VAL A 145 10.66 14.40 -9.59
CA VAL A 145 9.75 13.39 -9.11
C VAL A 145 9.91 13.25 -7.61
N ARG A 146 8.87 13.60 -6.87
CA ARG A 146 8.85 13.59 -5.41
C ARG A 146 7.95 12.51 -4.87
N SER A 147 8.29 11.97 -3.69
CA SER A 147 7.39 11.08 -2.98
C SER A 147 6.15 11.82 -2.50
N THR A 148 4.99 11.18 -2.66
CA THR A 148 3.69 11.69 -2.17
C THR A 148 3.37 11.21 -0.76
N ILE A 149 4.14 10.25 -0.25
CA ILE A 149 4.00 9.70 1.11
C ILE A 149 5.38 9.50 1.76
N THR A 150 5.39 9.41 3.08
CA THR A 150 6.56 8.95 3.84
C THR A 150 6.53 7.44 3.94
N GLY A 151 7.61 6.76 3.58
CA GLY A 151 7.70 5.31 3.64
C GLY A 151 9.02 4.76 3.11
N MET A 152 9.05 3.47 2.88
CA MET A 152 10.18 2.79 2.26
C MET A 152 9.95 2.61 0.76
N ILE A 153 10.98 2.82 -0.03
CA ILE A 153 10.96 2.51 -1.46
C ILE A 153 11.08 1.00 -1.62
N LEU A 154 10.04 0.36 -2.15
CA LEU A 154 10.03 -1.08 -2.39
C LEU A 154 10.76 -1.48 -3.66
N ASP A 155 10.57 -0.68 -4.71
CA ASP A 155 11.13 -0.93 -6.04
C ASP A 155 11.34 0.38 -6.81
N VAL A 156 12.37 0.38 -7.68
CA VAL A 156 12.69 1.44 -8.65
C VAL A 156 12.93 0.77 -10.00
N PRO A 157 11.85 0.51 -10.79
CA PRO A 157 11.95 -0.30 -12.01
C PRO A 157 12.63 0.41 -13.19
N ILE A 158 13.08 1.65 -13.02
CA ILE A 158 13.68 2.48 -14.06
C ILE A 158 15.16 2.73 -13.80
N LYS A 159 15.86 3.16 -14.85
CA LYS A 159 17.29 3.53 -14.80
C LYS A 159 17.52 4.90 -15.40
N VAL A 160 18.63 5.54 -15.04
CA VAL A 160 19.11 6.75 -15.72
C VAL A 160 19.21 6.50 -17.22
N GLY A 161 18.68 7.43 -18.01
CA GLY A 161 18.58 7.31 -19.47
C GLY A 161 17.27 6.68 -19.97
N ASN A 162 16.44 6.07 -19.11
CA ASN A 162 15.14 5.58 -19.53
C ASN A 162 14.19 6.73 -19.86
N SER A 163 13.39 6.54 -20.90
CA SER A 163 12.27 7.42 -21.24
C SER A 163 11.09 7.10 -20.34
N VAL A 164 10.43 8.13 -19.81
CA VAL A 164 9.27 8.03 -18.95
C VAL A 164 8.12 8.85 -19.51
N ILE A 165 6.90 8.36 -19.32
CA ILE A 165 5.68 8.95 -19.85
C ILE A 165 4.78 9.33 -18.68
N GLN A 166 4.25 10.55 -18.74
CA GLN A 166 3.23 11.04 -17.82
C GLN A 166 1.93 10.22 -17.93
N SER A 167 1.26 10.00 -16.79
CA SER A 167 -0.08 9.40 -16.76
C SER A 167 -1.11 10.32 -17.41
N ASN A 168 -1.99 9.75 -18.23
CA ASN A 168 -3.13 10.45 -18.83
C ASN A 168 -4.33 9.49 -18.97
N THR A 169 -5.44 9.96 -19.56
CA THR A 169 -6.68 9.18 -19.72
C THR A 169 -6.50 7.88 -20.53
N PHE A 170 -5.46 7.81 -21.37
CA PHE A 170 -5.20 6.67 -22.27
C PHE A 170 -4.01 5.82 -21.82
N ASN A 171 -3.20 6.31 -20.88
CA ASN A 171 -1.97 5.66 -20.46
C ASN A 171 -1.75 5.86 -18.95
N ASP A 172 -1.56 4.76 -18.23
CA ASP A 172 -1.29 4.77 -16.78
C ASP A 172 0.02 5.47 -16.39
N GLY A 173 0.88 5.76 -17.37
CA GLY A 173 2.18 6.37 -17.16
C GLY A 173 3.24 5.39 -16.64
N THR A 174 4.48 5.85 -16.63
CA THR A 174 5.62 5.05 -16.17
C THR A 174 5.75 5.13 -14.66
N THR A 175 5.83 4.00 -13.97
CA THR A 175 6.15 3.97 -12.54
C THR A 175 7.64 4.25 -12.33
N ILE A 176 7.95 5.27 -11.55
CA ILE A 176 9.32 5.65 -11.18
C ILE A 176 9.80 4.87 -9.96
N ALA A 177 8.96 4.79 -8.95
CA ALA A 177 9.21 4.06 -7.72
C ALA A 177 7.89 3.62 -7.09
N THR A 178 7.94 2.56 -6.29
CA THR A 178 6.85 2.14 -5.41
C THR A 178 7.24 2.44 -3.97
N VAL A 179 6.42 3.18 -3.25
CA VAL A 179 6.66 3.57 -1.86
C VAL A 179 5.54 3.05 -0.98
N ALA A 180 5.88 2.51 0.18
CA ALA A 180 4.91 1.98 1.13
C ALA A 180 5.32 2.21 2.59
N ASP A 181 4.32 2.31 3.47
CA ASP A 181 4.55 2.30 4.91
C ASP A 181 4.69 0.85 5.41
N MET A 182 5.92 0.46 5.73
CA MET A 182 6.24 -0.88 6.20
C MET A 182 5.81 -1.15 7.66
N ASN A 183 5.34 -0.15 8.39
CA ASN A 183 4.79 -0.32 9.74
C ASN A 183 3.33 -0.75 9.73
N ASN A 184 2.63 -0.55 8.61
CA ASN A 184 1.23 -0.88 8.44
C ASN A 184 1.08 -2.03 7.44
N MET A 185 1.30 -3.25 7.93
CA MET A 185 1.25 -4.45 7.11
C MET A 185 -0.10 -5.16 7.25
N ILE A 186 -0.56 -5.75 6.17
CA ILE A 186 -1.73 -6.63 6.14
C ILE A 186 -1.37 -8.00 5.58
N PHE A 187 -2.06 -9.01 6.07
CA PHE A 187 -2.11 -10.32 5.43
C PHE A 187 -3.23 -10.30 4.39
N LYS A 188 -2.92 -10.67 3.18
CA LYS A 188 -3.86 -10.99 2.11
C LYS A 188 -3.82 -12.47 1.81
N GLY A 189 -4.90 -13.17 2.08
CA GLY A 189 -4.99 -14.62 1.86
C GLY A 189 -6.28 -15.03 1.23
N LYS A 190 -6.40 -16.32 1.03
CA LYS A 190 -7.59 -16.95 0.43
C LYS A 190 -8.05 -18.10 1.32
N VAL A 191 -9.36 -18.22 1.45
CA VAL A 191 -10.06 -19.27 2.21
C VAL A 191 -10.99 -20.01 1.27
N ASP A 192 -11.10 -21.32 1.43
CA ASP A 192 -12.00 -22.17 0.66
C ASP A 192 -13.48 -21.89 0.98
N GLU A 193 -14.37 -22.14 0.00
CA GLU A 193 -15.81 -21.98 0.14
C GLU A 193 -16.39 -22.75 1.32
N THR A 194 -15.85 -23.92 1.64
CA THR A 194 -16.32 -24.77 2.76
C THR A 194 -16.04 -24.16 4.12
N GLU A 195 -15.05 -23.28 4.22
CA GLU A 195 -14.61 -22.67 5.50
C GLU A 195 -15.08 -21.22 5.66
N VAL A 196 -15.31 -20.49 4.53
CA VAL A 196 -15.63 -19.04 4.56
C VAL A 196 -16.88 -18.72 5.35
N GLY A 197 -17.89 -19.61 5.35
CA GLY A 197 -19.12 -19.41 6.11
C GLY A 197 -18.97 -19.46 7.64
N ARG A 198 -17.79 -19.86 8.13
CA ARG A 198 -17.47 -19.99 9.55
C ARG A 198 -16.64 -18.84 10.09
N ILE A 199 -16.14 -17.97 9.20
CA ILE A 199 -15.29 -16.82 9.55
C ILE A 199 -16.06 -15.52 9.47
N HIS A 200 -15.68 -14.55 10.29
CA HIS A 200 -16.22 -13.19 10.28
C HIS A 200 -15.15 -12.19 10.75
N GLU A 201 -15.36 -10.95 10.43
CA GLU A 201 -14.51 -9.84 10.86
C GLU A 201 -14.36 -9.81 12.39
N GLY A 202 -13.17 -9.42 12.88
CA GLY A 202 -12.80 -9.38 14.28
C GLY A 202 -12.26 -10.70 14.84
N MET A 203 -12.21 -11.78 14.05
CA MET A 203 -11.62 -13.03 14.52
C MET A 203 -10.10 -12.92 14.69
N PRO A 204 -9.55 -13.46 15.81
CA PRO A 204 -8.10 -13.49 16.03
C PRO A 204 -7.42 -14.49 15.10
N ILE A 205 -6.26 -14.09 14.62
CA ILE A 205 -5.43 -14.87 13.70
C ILE A 205 -4.03 -15.02 14.28
N LYS A 206 -3.48 -16.23 14.18
CA LYS A 206 -2.06 -16.51 14.37
C LYS A 206 -1.40 -16.64 13.01
N LEU A 207 -0.54 -15.67 12.68
CA LEU A 207 0.14 -15.60 11.40
C LEU A 207 1.54 -16.15 11.50
N THR A 208 1.87 -17.14 10.66
CA THR A 208 3.22 -17.67 10.50
C THR A 208 3.77 -17.24 9.14
N VAL A 209 4.87 -16.50 9.16
CA VAL A 209 5.53 -16.02 7.93
C VAL A 209 6.61 -17.02 7.53
N GLY A 210 6.58 -17.51 6.29
CA GLY A 210 7.47 -18.57 5.83
C GLY A 210 8.96 -18.27 5.97
N ALA A 211 9.37 -17.00 5.81
CA ALA A 211 10.75 -16.58 6.02
C ALA A 211 11.17 -16.47 7.51
N MET A 212 10.20 -16.59 8.43
CA MET A 212 10.39 -16.40 9.87
C MET A 212 9.63 -17.48 10.67
N GLU A 213 9.81 -18.75 10.32
CA GLU A 213 9.05 -19.91 10.85
C GLU A 213 9.05 -20.03 12.37
N SER A 214 10.06 -19.48 13.04
CA SER A 214 10.17 -19.48 14.50
C SER A 214 9.36 -18.37 15.19
N ARG A 215 8.75 -17.46 14.44
CA ARG A 215 7.97 -16.33 14.94
C ARG A 215 6.53 -16.38 14.44
N THR A 216 5.60 -16.26 15.38
CA THR A 216 4.19 -16.05 15.08
C THR A 216 3.82 -14.60 15.36
N PHE A 217 2.97 -14.05 14.51
CA PHE A 217 2.46 -12.68 14.65
C PHE A 217 0.97 -12.75 14.94
N ASP A 218 0.51 -11.88 15.82
CA ASP A 218 -0.90 -11.72 16.05
C ASP A 218 -1.50 -10.85 14.94
N ALA A 219 -2.66 -11.23 14.45
CA ALA A 219 -3.40 -10.49 13.45
C ALA A 219 -4.90 -10.56 13.75
N GLU A 220 -5.66 -9.66 13.18
CA GLU A 220 -7.10 -9.60 13.30
C GLU A 220 -7.75 -9.57 11.92
N LEU A 221 -8.75 -10.41 11.70
CA LEU A 221 -9.50 -10.48 10.45
C LEU A 221 -10.32 -9.20 10.26
N GLU A 222 -10.01 -8.40 9.25
CA GLU A 222 -10.68 -7.13 8.96
C GLU A 222 -11.70 -7.23 7.83
N TYR A 223 -11.49 -8.17 6.91
CA TYR A 223 -12.29 -8.24 5.69
C TYR A 223 -12.41 -9.66 5.18
N VAL A 224 -13.61 -10.02 4.78
CA VAL A 224 -13.93 -11.26 4.06
C VAL A 224 -14.64 -10.88 2.78
N ALA A 225 -14.13 -11.29 1.63
CA ALA A 225 -14.73 -10.94 0.34
C ALA A 225 -16.14 -11.51 0.22
N PRO A 226 -17.14 -10.71 -0.19
CA PRO A 226 -18.51 -11.17 -0.40
C PRO A 226 -18.68 -12.01 -1.67
N LYS A 227 -17.63 -12.05 -2.54
CA LYS A 227 -17.63 -12.77 -3.80
C LYS A 227 -16.41 -13.69 -3.88
N GLY A 228 -16.66 -14.96 -4.13
CA GLY A 228 -15.61 -15.94 -4.43
C GLY A 228 -15.09 -15.81 -5.86
N VAL A 229 -13.84 -16.22 -6.04
CA VAL A 229 -13.16 -16.32 -7.33
C VAL A 229 -12.77 -17.77 -7.54
N GLU A 230 -13.09 -18.32 -8.72
CA GLU A 230 -12.68 -19.67 -9.08
C GLU A 230 -11.21 -19.66 -9.56
N GLU A 231 -10.38 -20.43 -8.87
CA GLU A 231 -8.98 -20.64 -9.21
C GLU A 231 -8.65 -22.12 -9.15
N ASN A 232 -8.10 -22.66 -10.24
CA ASN A 232 -7.70 -24.07 -10.34
C ASN A 232 -8.80 -25.07 -9.95
N GLY A 233 -10.07 -24.74 -10.21
CA GLY A 233 -11.23 -25.58 -9.91
C GLY A 233 -11.73 -25.53 -8.47
N ALA A 234 -11.20 -24.63 -7.64
CA ALA A 234 -11.70 -24.33 -6.30
C ALA A 234 -12.25 -22.90 -6.22
N VAL A 235 -13.34 -22.71 -5.48
CA VAL A 235 -13.87 -21.37 -5.20
C VAL A 235 -13.20 -20.83 -3.93
N LEU A 236 -12.45 -19.76 -4.09
CA LEU A 236 -11.68 -19.14 -3.03
C LEU A 236 -12.20 -17.72 -2.74
N PHE A 237 -12.21 -17.37 -1.47
CA PHE A 237 -12.62 -16.05 -0.99
C PHE A 237 -11.41 -15.30 -0.43
N GLU A 238 -11.22 -14.07 -0.90
CA GLU A 238 -10.16 -13.21 -0.37
C GLU A 238 -10.47 -12.79 1.07
N VAL A 239 -9.45 -12.86 1.91
CA VAL A 239 -9.50 -12.36 3.28
C VAL A 239 -8.33 -11.41 3.52
N LYS A 240 -8.57 -10.38 4.35
CA LYS A 240 -7.53 -9.43 4.77
C LYS A 240 -7.52 -9.35 6.28
N ALA A 241 -6.32 -9.31 6.83
CA ALA A 241 -6.11 -9.18 8.27
C ALA A 241 -5.05 -8.13 8.59
N ALA A 242 -5.29 -7.30 9.59
CA ALA A 242 -4.30 -6.38 10.12
C ALA A 242 -3.25 -7.17 10.91
N VAL A 243 -1.98 -7.00 10.57
CA VAL A 243 -0.86 -7.65 11.25
C VAL A 243 -0.34 -6.73 12.34
N HIS A 244 -0.32 -7.21 13.58
CA HIS A 244 0.30 -6.49 14.69
C HIS A 244 1.81 -6.71 14.68
N MET A 245 2.54 -5.69 14.23
CA MET A 245 4.00 -5.74 14.15
C MET A 245 4.62 -5.36 15.48
N PRO A 246 5.40 -6.25 16.12
CA PRO A 246 6.27 -5.85 17.22
C PRO A 246 7.36 -4.90 16.69
N GLY A 247 7.74 -3.88 17.46
CA GLY A 247 8.63 -2.82 17.01
C GLY A 247 10.05 -3.25 16.61
N ASP A 248 10.42 -4.49 16.89
CA ASP A 248 11.70 -5.12 16.55
C ASP A 248 11.65 -6.01 15.29
N ALA A 249 10.46 -6.22 14.73
CA ALA A 249 10.25 -7.08 13.57
C ALA A 249 10.16 -6.29 12.27
N PHE A 250 10.93 -6.72 11.28
CA PHE A 250 10.83 -6.23 9.91
C PHE A 250 10.39 -7.36 8.99
N ILE A 251 9.20 -7.25 8.42
CA ILE A 251 8.66 -8.19 7.42
C ILE A 251 8.77 -7.54 6.06
N ARG A 252 9.40 -8.25 5.10
CA ARG A 252 9.45 -7.77 3.71
C ARG A 252 8.10 -7.94 3.03
N ALA A 253 7.74 -6.98 2.20
CA ALA A 253 6.56 -7.08 1.34
C ALA A 253 6.62 -8.33 0.45
N GLY A 254 5.49 -9.04 0.34
CA GLY A 254 5.38 -10.24 -0.50
C GLY A 254 5.81 -11.55 0.15
N TYR A 255 6.22 -11.56 1.42
CA TYR A 255 6.49 -12.82 2.11
C TYR A 255 5.26 -13.69 2.20
N SER A 256 5.40 -14.98 1.85
CA SER A 256 4.34 -15.97 2.04
C SER A 256 4.04 -16.17 3.51
N ALA A 257 2.77 -16.30 3.82
CA ALA A 257 2.31 -16.51 5.19
C ALA A 257 1.11 -17.44 5.23
N ASN A 258 1.02 -18.16 6.36
CA ASN A 258 -0.13 -18.98 6.72
C ASN A 258 -0.82 -18.34 7.92
N ALA A 259 -2.11 -18.09 7.77
CA ALA A 259 -2.96 -17.52 8.81
C ALA A 259 -3.85 -18.60 9.40
N GLU A 260 -3.64 -18.92 10.67
CA GLU A 260 -4.55 -19.76 11.44
C GLU A 260 -5.64 -18.88 12.04
N ILE A 261 -6.85 -18.96 11.53
CA ILE A 261 -8.02 -18.22 12.00
C ILE A 261 -8.68 -19.04 13.10
N VAL A 262 -8.77 -18.50 14.29
CA VAL A 262 -9.39 -19.18 15.45
C VAL A 262 -10.89 -19.07 15.36
N LEU A 263 -11.56 -20.18 15.07
CA LEU A 263 -13.02 -20.25 14.92
C LEU A 263 -13.74 -20.34 16.26
N LYS A 264 -13.22 -21.18 17.15
CA LYS A 264 -13.73 -21.38 18.50
C LYS A 264 -12.59 -21.66 19.46
N ARG A 265 -12.71 -21.18 20.69
CA ARG A 265 -11.73 -21.37 21.75
C ARG A 265 -12.44 -21.74 23.04
N ALA A 266 -11.92 -22.76 23.71
CA ALA A 266 -12.33 -23.15 25.04
C ALA A 266 -11.08 -23.12 25.94
N GLU A 267 -11.09 -22.24 26.93
CA GLU A 267 -9.96 -22.04 27.84
C GLU A 267 -10.14 -22.82 29.15
N ASN A 268 -9.03 -23.36 29.67
CA ASN A 268 -8.97 -24.05 30.94
C ASN A 268 -10.00 -25.18 31.10
N VAL A 269 -10.23 -25.91 29.99
CA VAL A 269 -11.17 -27.03 29.94
C VAL A 269 -10.45 -28.34 30.20
N LEU A 270 -11.18 -29.31 30.81
CA LEU A 270 -10.65 -30.66 30.99
C LEU A 270 -10.54 -31.32 29.61
N SER A 271 -9.36 -31.77 29.23
CA SER A 271 -9.09 -32.35 27.92
C SER A 271 -8.46 -33.74 28.05
N VAL A 272 -8.75 -34.56 27.07
CA VAL A 272 -8.11 -35.85 26.83
C VAL A 272 -7.74 -35.96 25.36
N PRO A 273 -6.75 -36.80 24.99
CA PRO A 273 -6.53 -37.12 23.58
C PRO A 273 -7.79 -37.67 22.93
N GLU A 274 -8.15 -37.24 21.75
CA GLU A 274 -9.37 -37.68 21.07
C GLU A 274 -9.38 -39.19 20.82
N SER A 275 -8.22 -39.80 20.69
CA SER A 275 -8.02 -41.27 20.60
C SER A 275 -8.51 -42.05 21.82
N CYS A 276 -8.72 -41.40 22.96
CA CYS A 276 -9.24 -42.02 24.17
C CYS A 276 -10.78 -42.04 24.23
N VAL A 277 -11.44 -41.41 23.27
CA VAL A 277 -12.91 -41.28 23.23
C VAL A 277 -13.51 -42.24 22.18
N GLU A 278 -14.43 -43.06 22.59
CA GLU A 278 -15.22 -43.92 21.72
C GLU A 278 -16.52 -43.25 21.36
N PHE A 279 -16.80 -43.07 20.07
CA PHE A 279 -18.04 -42.54 19.53
C PHE A 279 -18.97 -43.73 19.15
N SER A 280 -20.14 -43.80 19.75
CA SER A 280 -21.12 -44.87 19.46
C SER A 280 -22.49 -44.22 19.25
N GLY A 281 -22.87 -43.96 18.02
CA GLY A 281 -24.08 -43.20 17.69
C GLY A 281 -24.05 -41.80 18.34
N ASP A 282 -25.07 -41.44 19.07
CA ASP A 282 -25.17 -40.14 19.78
C ASP A 282 -24.50 -40.13 21.16
N SER A 283 -23.84 -41.20 21.55
CA SER A 283 -23.20 -41.33 22.86
C SER A 283 -21.69 -41.43 22.74
N THR A 284 -20.98 -40.79 23.67
CA THR A 284 -19.52 -40.80 23.76
C THR A 284 -19.10 -41.44 25.08
N PHE A 285 -18.05 -42.24 24.99
CA PHE A 285 -17.56 -43.02 26.12
C PHE A 285 -16.02 -42.92 26.22
N VAL A 286 -15.53 -43.05 27.43
CA VAL A 286 -14.10 -43.23 27.73
C VAL A 286 -13.90 -44.49 28.60
N GLN A 287 -12.71 -45.10 28.45
CA GLN A 287 -12.30 -46.22 29.30
C GLN A 287 -11.54 -45.67 30.49
N VAL A 288 -12.14 -45.76 31.69
CA VAL A 288 -11.54 -45.29 32.92
C VAL A 288 -10.93 -46.50 33.65
N VAL A 289 -9.68 -46.35 34.11
CA VAL A 289 -8.98 -47.40 34.87
C VAL A 289 -9.64 -47.60 36.23
N LYS A 290 -10.01 -48.81 36.51
CA LYS A 290 -10.57 -49.22 37.82
C LYS A 290 -9.54 -49.91 38.71
N ALA A 291 -8.63 -50.68 38.10
CA ALA A 291 -7.49 -51.31 38.75
C ALA A 291 -6.34 -51.52 37.77
N GLU A 292 -5.09 -51.31 38.23
CA GLU A 292 -3.90 -51.47 37.41
C GLU A 292 -3.21 -52.84 37.58
N LYS A 293 -3.41 -53.48 38.71
CA LYS A 293 -2.78 -54.79 39.06
C LYS A 293 -3.81 -55.73 39.69
N PRO A 294 -3.73 -57.06 39.47
CA PRO A 294 -2.71 -57.77 38.66
C PRO A 294 -2.92 -57.63 37.14
N GLU A 295 -4.12 -57.27 36.69
CA GLU A 295 -4.49 -56.96 35.28
C GLU A 295 -5.20 -55.64 35.21
N GLN A 296 -5.00 -54.89 34.11
CA GLN A 296 -5.70 -53.63 33.88
C GLN A 296 -7.20 -53.89 33.68
N GLN A 297 -8.00 -53.31 34.56
CA GLN A 297 -9.45 -53.35 34.45
C GLN A 297 -9.98 -51.97 34.15
N PHE A 298 -10.84 -51.89 33.16
CA PHE A 298 -11.46 -50.66 32.68
C PHE A 298 -12.96 -50.63 32.89
N GLU A 299 -13.46 -49.45 33.17
CA GLU A 299 -14.90 -49.17 33.23
C GLU A 299 -15.23 -48.22 32.06
N LYS A 300 -16.18 -48.64 31.23
CA LYS A 300 -16.72 -47.78 30.17
C LYS A 300 -17.64 -46.75 30.79
N ARG A 301 -17.26 -45.47 30.71
CA ARG A 301 -18.00 -44.36 31.30
C ARG A 301 -18.49 -43.42 30.20
N ALA A 302 -19.78 -43.08 30.27
CA ALA A 302 -20.37 -42.09 29.38
C ALA A 302 -19.85 -40.69 29.74
N VAL A 303 -19.48 -39.91 28.73
CA VAL A 303 -18.99 -38.55 28.88
C VAL A 303 -19.70 -37.63 27.90
N LYS A 304 -19.85 -36.37 28.29
CA LYS A 304 -20.25 -35.32 27.35
C LYS A 304 -19.01 -34.60 26.87
N VAL A 305 -18.80 -34.59 25.57
CA VAL A 305 -17.69 -33.92 24.93
C VAL A 305 -18.07 -32.52 24.47
N GLY A 306 -17.08 -31.66 24.32
CA GLY A 306 -17.25 -30.31 23.82
C GLY A 306 -16.41 -30.07 22.56
N LEU A 307 -15.54 -29.06 22.60
CA LEU A 307 -14.71 -28.67 21.48
C LEU A 307 -13.58 -29.69 21.24
N SER A 308 -13.27 -30.00 19.98
CA SER A 308 -12.14 -30.81 19.58
C SER A 308 -11.28 -30.04 18.57
N ASP A 309 -9.95 -30.21 18.64
CA ASP A 309 -8.98 -29.71 17.66
C ASP A 309 -8.43 -30.85 16.76
N GLY A 310 -9.02 -32.07 16.89
CA GLY A 310 -8.56 -33.27 16.15
C GLY A 310 -7.42 -34.04 16.86
N ILE A 311 -6.83 -33.48 17.92
CA ILE A 311 -5.81 -34.13 18.75
C ILE A 311 -6.33 -34.31 20.17
N LYS A 312 -6.92 -33.26 20.73
CA LYS A 312 -7.52 -33.22 22.07
C LYS A 312 -9.00 -32.87 21.97
N ILE A 313 -9.75 -33.38 22.88
CA ILE A 313 -11.21 -33.13 23.01
C ILE A 313 -11.55 -32.68 24.40
N GLU A 314 -12.40 -31.70 24.51
CA GLU A 314 -12.96 -31.20 25.76
C GLU A 314 -13.95 -32.24 26.36
N ILE A 315 -13.81 -32.51 27.63
CA ILE A 315 -14.79 -33.28 28.43
C ILE A 315 -15.55 -32.31 29.34
N LYS A 316 -16.83 -32.12 29.06
CA LYS A 316 -17.72 -31.24 29.83
C LYS A 316 -18.26 -31.91 31.08
N GLU A 317 -18.64 -33.18 30.95
CA GLU A 317 -19.20 -33.96 32.06
C GLU A 317 -18.75 -35.42 31.97
N GLY A 318 -18.65 -36.10 33.11
CA GLY A 318 -18.38 -37.54 33.19
C GLY A 318 -16.96 -37.92 33.66
N LEU A 319 -16.01 -36.99 33.70
CA LEU A 319 -14.72 -37.15 34.36
C LEU A 319 -14.54 -36.06 35.43
N ALA A 320 -13.90 -36.40 36.54
CA ALA A 320 -13.59 -35.48 37.64
C ALA A 320 -12.09 -35.17 37.64
#